data_a9347f0215151d4efa9bf967aa35c0a4
#
_entry.id   a9347f0215151d4efa9bf967aa35c0a4
#
_cell.length_a   1.000
_cell.length_b   1.000
_cell.length_c   1.000
_cell.angle_alpha   90.00
_cell.angle_beta   90.00
_cell.angle_gamma   90.00
#
_symmetry.space_group_name_H-M   'P 1'
#
loop_
_entity.id
_entity.type
_entity.pdbx_description
1 polymer ?
#
loop_
_entity_poly.entity_id
_entity_poly.type
_entity_poly.pdbx_seq_one_letter_code
_entity_poly.pdbx_strand_id
1 'polypeptide(L)'
;SGPESGLGGERIQVVPLLGGYAVVTLPESEISAYSVREQIEFIEKPKRLYFETFEEREASCILPVQNGADGLTGEGILVGIVDSGVDYFHPDFRNEDGSTRILRLWDQSVDGNPPENYVSGTEYTKEEIDEALALGETEGRRLVPSGDFSGHGTAVLGIAAGNGRASEGVNRGVAYRSDLLVVKMGNPRENSFPRTTELMEGIDY
;
A
#
# COMPACT_ATOMS: atom_id res chain seq x y z
N SER A 1 -35.81 37.73 -8.22
CA SER A 1 -34.49 37.16 -8.48
C SER A 1 -33.97 36.51 -7.22
N GLY A 2 -34.28 35.25 -7.03
CA GLY A 2 -33.74 34.38 -5.98
C GLY A 2 -32.57 33.58 -6.55
N PRO A 3 -31.59 33.17 -5.72
CA PRO A 3 -30.47 32.36 -6.19
C PRO A 3 -30.94 30.91 -6.40
N GLU A 4 -30.65 30.42 -7.59
CA GLU A 4 -30.79 29.02 -7.93
C GLU A 4 -29.84 28.19 -7.06
N SER A 5 -30.40 27.32 -6.25
CA SER A 5 -29.69 26.25 -5.54
C SER A 5 -29.19 25.24 -6.58
N GLY A 6 -27.92 25.35 -6.96
CA GLY A 6 -27.25 24.36 -7.79
C GLY A 6 -27.22 23.02 -7.08
N LEU A 7 -27.96 22.05 -7.59
CA LEU A 7 -27.84 20.63 -7.30
C LEU A 7 -26.42 20.21 -7.66
N GLY A 8 -25.60 19.92 -6.66
CA GLY A 8 -24.29 19.32 -6.84
C GLY A 8 -24.46 17.91 -7.42
N GLY A 9 -24.41 17.80 -8.74
CA GLY A 9 -24.32 16.50 -9.39
C GLY A 9 -23.02 15.82 -8.96
N GLU A 10 -23.12 14.68 -8.30
CA GLU A 10 -21.96 13.83 -8.02
C GLU A 10 -21.26 13.55 -9.36
N ARG A 11 -20.01 14.04 -9.47
CA ARG A 11 -19.22 13.87 -10.69
C ARG A 11 -18.86 12.38 -10.82
N ILE A 12 -19.10 11.82 -11.99
CA ILE A 12 -18.58 10.49 -12.34
C ILE A 12 -17.05 10.60 -12.34
N GLN A 13 -16.42 9.71 -11.58
CA GLN A 13 -14.97 9.63 -11.47
C GLN A 13 -14.52 8.28 -12.03
N VAL A 14 -13.48 8.28 -12.83
CA VAL A 14 -12.94 7.08 -13.47
C VAL A 14 -11.45 7.03 -13.24
N VAL A 15 -10.96 5.94 -12.64
CA VAL A 15 -9.54 5.60 -12.51
C VAL A 15 -9.30 4.43 -13.46
N PRO A 16 -8.64 4.65 -14.60
CA PRO A 16 -8.26 3.57 -15.50
C PRO A 16 -7.15 2.73 -14.88
N LEU A 17 -7.24 1.42 -15.01
CA LEU A 17 -6.25 0.44 -14.55
C LEU A 17 -5.70 -0.35 -15.74
N LEU A 18 -4.60 -1.07 -15.51
CA LEU A 18 -4.02 -1.97 -16.50
C LEU A 18 -4.99 -3.08 -16.92
N GLY A 19 -4.76 -3.70 -18.06
CA GLY A 19 -5.54 -4.84 -18.54
C GLY A 19 -6.97 -4.53 -18.99
N GLY A 20 -7.31 -3.25 -19.19
CA GLY A 20 -8.65 -2.83 -19.63
C GLY A 20 -9.67 -2.69 -18.48
N TYR A 21 -9.21 -2.64 -17.25
CA TYR A 21 -10.05 -2.39 -16.07
C TYR A 21 -10.15 -0.89 -15.75
N ALA A 22 -11.15 -0.52 -14.97
CA ALA A 22 -11.28 0.80 -14.39
C ALA A 22 -12.06 0.74 -13.08
N VAL A 23 -11.68 1.58 -12.10
CA VAL A 23 -12.53 1.88 -10.96
C VAL A 23 -13.40 3.07 -11.32
N VAL A 24 -14.72 2.92 -11.21
CA VAL A 24 -15.69 3.95 -11.55
C VAL A 24 -16.53 4.29 -10.33
N THR A 25 -16.49 5.55 -9.92
CA THR A 25 -17.35 6.09 -8.87
C THR A 25 -18.49 6.86 -9.54
N LEU A 26 -19.71 6.43 -9.31
CA LEU A 26 -20.93 7.03 -9.87
C LEU A 26 -22.13 6.80 -8.95
N PRO A 27 -23.20 7.61 -9.09
CA PRO A 27 -24.46 7.37 -8.38
C PRO A 27 -25.02 5.97 -8.67
N GLU A 28 -25.55 5.30 -7.64
CA GLU A 28 -26.09 3.93 -7.77
C GLU A 28 -27.17 3.84 -8.84
N SER A 29 -27.97 4.89 -9.02
CA SER A 29 -29.01 4.98 -10.03
C SER A 29 -28.50 4.89 -11.48
N GLU A 30 -27.21 5.20 -11.72
CA GLU A 30 -26.60 5.18 -13.04
C GLU A 30 -25.97 3.84 -13.41
N ILE A 31 -25.75 2.93 -12.44
CA ILE A 31 -25.08 1.65 -12.67
C ILE A 31 -25.76 0.86 -13.80
N SER A 32 -27.11 0.80 -13.80
CA SER A 32 -27.84 0.06 -14.82
C SER A 32 -27.67 0.63 -16.24
N ALA A 33 -27.51 1.95 -16.36
CA ALA A 33 -27.28 2.58 -17.66
C ALA A 33 -25.86 2.33 -18.18
N TYR A 34 -24.91 2.16 -17.28
CA TYR A 34 -23.54 1.78 -17.63
C TYR A 34 -23.42 0.31 -18.01
N SER A 35 -24.14 -0.60 -17.31
CA SER A 35 -24.02 -2.04 -17.51
C SER A 35 -24.48 -2.55 -18.88
N VAL A 36 -25.26 -1.75 -19.62
CA VAL A 36 -25.74 -2.10 -20.95
C VAL A 36 -24.90 -1.54 -22.11
N ARG A 37 -23.79 -0.86 -21.80
CA ARG A 37 -22.90 -0.31 -22.84
C ARG A 37 -22.06 -1.43 -23.45
N GLU A 38 -22.00 -1.49 -24.78
CA GLU A 38 -21.24 -2.52 -25.52
C GLU A 38 -19.74 -2.59 -25.18
N GLN A 39 -19.18 -1.50 -24.67
CA GLN A 39 -17.76 -1.43 -24.29
C GLN A 39 -17.48 -2.02 -22.91
N ILE A 40 -18.52 -2.37 -22.13
CA ILE A 40 -18.39 -2.88 -20.77
C ILE A 40 -18.78 -4.37 -20.77
N GLU A 41 -17.78 -5.23 -20.56
CA GLU A 41 -18.02 -6.67 -20.48
C GLU A 41 -18.57 -7.10 -19.12
N PHE A 42 -18.12 -6.45 -18.05
CA PHE A 42 -18.43 -6.85 -16.69
C PHE A 42 -18.40 -5.66 -15.72
N ILE A 43 -19.32 -5.64 -14.76
CA ILE A 43 -19.34 -4.68 -13.64
C ILE A 43 -19.42 -5.46 -12.34
N GLU A 44 -18.51 -5.17 -11.41
CA GLU A 44 -18.54 -5.72 -10.06
C GLU A 44 -18.62 -4.59 -9.03
N LYS A 45 -19.51 -4.73 -8.04
CA LYS A 45 -19.53 -3.85 -6.87
C LYS A 45 -18.38 -4.22 -5.94
N PRO A 46 -17.70 -3.23 -5.34
CA PRO A 46 -16.60 -3.48 -4.39
C PRO A 46 -17.01 -4.44 -3.27
N LYS A 47 -16.14 -5.40 -2.97
CA LYS A 47 -16.28 -6.32 -1.84
C LYS A 47 -15.35 -5.91 -0.71
N ARG A 48 -15.74 -6.16 0.53
CA ARG A 48 -14.89 -5.97 1.71
C ARG A 48 -13.80 -7.02 1.74
N LEU A 49 -12.60 -6.61 2.13
CA LEU A 49 -11.45 -7.48 2.35
C LEU A 49 -11.12 -7.52 3.84
N TYR A 50 -10.54 -8.63 4.26
CA TYR A 50 -10.06 -8.85 5.62
C TYR A 50 -8.64 -9.39 5.55
N PHE A 51 -7.78 -8.98 6.50
CA PHE A 51 -6.43 -9.51 6.61
C PHE A 51 -6.48 -10.85 7.33
N GLU A 52 -5.74 -11.84 6.81
CA GLU A 52 -5.58 -13.13 7.47
C GLU A 52 -4.39 -13.10 8.42
N THR A 53 -4.51 -13.82 9.56
CA THR A 53 -3.40 -14.02 10.50
C THR A 53 -2.62 -15.27 10.12
N PHE A 54 -1.29 -15.13 9.97
CA PHE A 54 -0.41 -16.25 9.61
C PHE A 54 0.17 -16.93 10.85
N GLU A 55 0.01 -18.26 10.88
CA GLU A 55 0.87 -19.15 11.65
C GLU A 55 1.61 -20.06 10.65
N GLU A 56 2.95 -19.89 10.49
CA GLU A 56 3.97 -20.88 10.10
C GLU A 56 5.10 -20.33 9.22
N ARG A 57 6.32 -20.36 9.78
CA ARG A 57 7.57 -19.85 9.16
C ARG A 57 8.58 -20.94 8.75
N GLU A 58 8.37 -22.21 9.06
CA GLU A 58 9.47 -23.18 9.05
C GLU A 58 9.64 -24.03 7.77
N ALA A 59 8.80 -23.88 6.76
CA ALA A 59 8.76 -24.83 5.64
C ALA A 59 9.55 -24.45 4.38
N SER A 60 10.12 -23.26 4.28
CA SER A 60 10.79 -22.81 3.04
C SER A 60 12.31 -22.84 3.18
N CYS A 61 12.99 -23.68 2.41
CA CYS A 61 14.46 -23.86 2.34
C CYS A 61 15.19 -22.59 1.83
N ILE A 62 14.98 -21.41 2.43
CA ILE A 62 15.51 -20.12 1.98
C ILE A 62 16.99 -19.96 2.35
N LEU A 63 17.40 -20.44 3.52
CA LEU A 63 18.77 -20.29 4.02
C LEU A 63 19.86 -20.80 3.06
N PRO A 64 19.70 -21.96 2.39
CA PRO A 64 20.69 -22.43 1.42
C PRO A 64 20.84 -21.48 0.21
N VAL A 65 19.75 -20.81 -0.20
CA VAL A 65 19.77 -19.86 -1.33
C VAL A 65 20.45 -18.55 -0.94
N GLN A 66 20.20 -18.05 0.26
CA GLN A 66 20.84 -16.83 0.79
C GLN A 66 22.33 -17.03 1.09
N ASN A 67 22.72 -18.20 1.60
CA ASN A 67 24.09 -18.53 2.00
C ASN A 67 24.85 -19.33 0.94
N GLY A 68 24.23 -19.64 -0.21
CA GLY A 68 24.83 -20.35 -1.31
C GLY A 68 25.89 -19.53 -2.06
N ALA A 69 26.52 -20.14 -3.05
CA ALA A 69 27.58 -19.52 -3.85
C ALA A 69 27.13 -18.22 -4.57
N ASP A 70 25.85 -18.13 -4.89
CA ASP A 70 25.25 -16.96 -5.59
C ASP A 70 24.73 -15.89 -4.61
N GLY A 71 24.56 -16.22 -3.32
CA GLY A 71 24.21 -15.29 -2.25
C GLY A 71 23.00 -14.40 -2.56
N LEU A 72 21.88 -15.00 -3.00
CA LEU A 72 20.69 -14.23 -3.43
C LEU A 72 20.03 -13.53 -2.23
N THR A 73 20.13 -12.21 -2.19
CA THR A 73 19.69 -11.38 -1.08
C THR A 73 18.54 -10.43 -1.43
N GLY A 74 18.15 -10.37 -2.72
CA GLY A 74 17.19 -9.40 -3.25
C GLY A 74 17.81 -8.02 -3.57
N GLU A 75 19.12 -7.88 -3.59
CA GLU A 75 19.78 -6.63 -3.97
C GLU A 75 19.43 -6.26 -5.42
N GLY A 76 19.00 -5.00 -5.65
CA GLY A 76 18.52 -4.51 -6.94
C GLY A 76 17.10 -4.97 -7.32
N ILE A 77 16.39 -5.61 -6.41
CA ILE A 77 14.99 -6.01 -6.58
C ILE A 77 14.08 -5.08 -5.77
N LEU A 78 12.94 -4.73 -6.31
CA LEU A 78 11.86 -4.04 -5.62
C LEU A 78 10.83 -5.05 -5.12
N VAL A 79 10.56 -5.05 -3.82
CA VAL A 79 9.50 -5.84 -3.21
C VAL A 79 8.31 -4.93 -2.92
N GLY A 80 7.19 -5.17 -3.61
CA GLY A 80 5.92 -4.49 -3.38
C GLY A 80 5.05 -5.23 -2.37
N ILE A 81 4.36 -4.48 -1.52
CA ILE A 81 3.33 -5.01 -0.62
C ILE A 81 2.07 -4.15 -0.70
N VAL A 82 0.91 -4.82 -0.78
CA VAL A 82 -0.42 -4.20 -0.69
C VAL A 82 -1.13 -4.84 0.48
N ASP A 83 -1.16 -4.14 1.63
CA ASP A 83 -1.60 -4.71 2.91
C ASP A 83 -2.16 -3.63 3.87
N SER A 84 -2.20 -3.91 5.18
CA SER A 84 -2.69 -3.01 6.23
C SER A 84 -1.79 -1.80 6.51
N GLY A 85 -0.68 -1.68 5.81
CA GLY A 85 0.37 -0.69 6.04
C GLY A 85 1.64 -1.31 6.60
N VAL A 86 2.59 -0.47 6.96
CA VAL A 86 3.88 -0.89 7.52
C VAL A 86 4.28 0.10 8.61
N ASP A 87 4.84 -0.40 9.70
CA ASP A 87 5.56 0.44 10.64
C ASP A 87 6.93 0.83 10.05
N TYR A 88 6.97 1.97 9.36
CA TYR A 88 8.18 2.44 8.69
C TYR A 88 9.30 2.86 9.67
N PHE A 89 9.00 3.01 10.97
CA PHE A 89 10.01 3.20 12.03
C PHE A 89 10.72 1.90 12.41
N HIS A 90 10.17 0.73 12.02
CA HIS A 90 10.77 -0.55 12.37
C HIS A 90 12.20 -0.68 11.80
N PRO A 91 13.20 -1.08 12.61
CA PRO A 91 14.60 -1.16 12.17
C PRO A 91 14.83 -2.02 10.94
N ASP A 92 14.02 -3.06 10.73
CA ASP A 92 14.18 -4.01 9.61
C ASP A 92 13.86 -3.41 8.23
N PHE A 93 13.23 -2.23 8.19
CA PHE A 93 12.94 -1.51 6.94
C PHE A 93 13.87 -0.31 6.72
N ARG A 94 14.96 -0.22 7.49
CA ARG A 94 15.93 0.87 7.44
C ARG A 94 17.31 0.37 7.05
N ASN A 95 18.04 1.20 6.33
CA ASN A 95 19.46 0.99 6.02
C ASN A 95 20.36 1.16 7.26
N GLU A 96 21.62 0.79 7.15
CA GLU A 96 22.60 0.93 8.24
C GLU A 96 22.83 2.39 8.65
N ASP A 97 22.75 3.32 7.70
CA ASP A 97 22.85 4.76 7.93
C ASP A 97 21.59 5.37 8.57
N GLY A 98 20.54 4.57 8.77
CA GLY A 98 19.28 4.97 9.37
C GLY A 98 18.24 5.44 8.37
N SER A 99 18.57 5.61 7.10
CA SER A 99 17.60 5.95 6.04
C SER A 99 16.61 4.81 5.79
N THR A 100 15.46 5.12 5.20
CA THR A 100 14.47 4.10 4.85
C THR A 100 14.88 3.30 3.60
N ARG A 101 14.44 2.04 3.52
CA ARG A 101 14.46 1.20 2.33
C ARG A 101 13.18 1.35 1.49
N ILE A 102 12.17 2.05 2.02
CA ILE A 102 10.89 2.27 1.35
C ILE A 102 11.07 3.42 0.36
N LEU A 103 10.95 3.12 -0.94
CA LEU A 103 11.07 4.13 -2.00
C LEU A 103 9.80 4.97 -2.13
N ARG A 104 8.64 4.34 -1.97
CA ARG A 104 7.32 4.99 -1.96
C ARG A 104 6.40 4.27 -0.98
N LEU A 105 5.58 5.05 -0.31
CA LEU A 105 4.50 4.57 0.54
C LEU A 105 3.22 5.29 0.14
N TRP A 106 2.27 4.56 -0.43
CA TRP A 106 0.94 5.08 -0.71
C TRP A 106 -0.04 4.63 0.37
N ASP A 107 -0.52 5.56 1.17
CA ASP A 107 -1.57 5.31 2.17
C ASP A 107 -2.92 5.72 1.59
N GLN A 108 -3.71 4.76 1.17
CA GLN A 108 -5.05 4.99 0.60
C GLN A 108 -6.07 5.46 1.65
N SER A 109 -5.74 5.39 2.95
CA SER A 109 -6.63 5.79 4.05
C SER A 109 -6.48 7.24 4.49
N VAL A 110 -5.47 7.95 4.01
CA VAL A 110 -5.15 9.34 4.38
C VAL A 110 -5.45 10.27 3.21
N ASP A 111 -6.40 11.19 3.37
CA ASP A 111 -6.66 12.23 2.37
C ASP A 111 -5.45 13.17 2.22
N GLY A 112 -5.08 13.46 0.97
CA GLY A 112 -3.98 14.38 0.68
C GLY A 112 -3.56 14.34 -0.79
N ASN A 113 -2.29 14.04 -1.05
CA ASN A 113 -1.70 14.05 -2.38
C ASN A 113 -1.59 12.60 -2.92
N PRO A 114 -2.56 12.11 -3.69
CA PRO A 114 -2.49 10.76 -4.27
C PRO A 114 -1.37 10.67 -5.32
N PRO A 115 -0.92 9.44 -5.66
CA PRO A 115 -0.03 9.23 -6.78
C PRO A 115 -0.65 9.70 -8.10
N GLU A 116 0.18 9.92 -9.10
CA GLU A 116 -0.28 10.29 -10.44
C GLU A 116 -1.28 9.26 -10.99
N ASN A 117 -2.36 9.74 -11.58
CA ASN A 117 -3.49 8.97 -12.13
C ASN A 117 -4.45 8.36 -11.09
N TYR A 118 -4.19 8.50 -9.80
CA TYR A 118 -5.11 8.08 -8.74
C TYR A 118 -5.80 9.30 -8.11
N VAL A 119 -6.85 9.05 -7.33
CA VAL A 119 -7.76 10.11 -6.87
C VAL A 119 -7.93 10.13 -5.36
N SER A 120 -7.37 9.17 -4.65
CA SER A 120 -7.50 9.02 -3.21
C SER A 120 -6.17 8.61 -2.55
N GLY A 121 -6.07 8.88 -1.27
CA GLY A 121 -4.89 8.56 -0.50
C GLY A 121 -3.82 9.65 -0.53
N THR A 122 -2.69 9.33 0.06
CA THR A 122 -1.49 10.17 0.05
C THR A 122 -0.27 9.30 -0.23
N GLU A 123 0.54 9.72 -1.21
CA GLU A 123 1.84 9.12 -1.48
C GLU A 123 2.92 9.85 -0.69
N TYR A 124 3.80 9.11 -0.07
CA TYR A 124 5.00 9.59 0.61
C TYR A 124 6.25 9.07 -0.09
N THR A 125 7.14 9.99 -0.40
CA THR A 125 8.44 9.68 -1.02
C THR A 125 9.45 9.18 0.00
N LYS A 126 10.53 8.57 -0.49
CA LYS A 126 11.67 8.17 0.36
C LYS A 126 12.19 9.34 1.19
N GLU A 127 12.32 10.52 0.57
CA GLU A 127 12.86 11.73 1.19
C GLU A 127 11.96 12.19 2.36
N GLU A 128 10.63 12.17 2.19
CA GLU A 128 9.68 12.54 3.25
C GLU A 128 9.70 11.52 4.39
N ILE A 129 9.85 10.24 4.08
CA ILE A 129 9.99 9.19 5.09
C ILE A 129 11.33 9.35 5.85
N ASP A 130 12.42 9.65 5.15
CA ASP A 130 13.73 9.89 5.79
C ASP A 130 13.69 11.13 6.68
N GLU A 131 13.01 12.20 6.27
CA GLU A 131 12.77 13.39 7.11
C GLU A 131 11.97 13.02 8.36
N ALA A 132 10.89 12.24 8.22
CA ALA A 132 10.10 11.77 9.34
C ALA A 132 10.93 10.92 10.33
N LEU A 133 11.77 10.03 9.81
CA LEU A 133 12.68 9.22 10.63
C LEU A 133 13.69 10.08 11.41
N ALA A 134 14.22 11.14 10.79
CA ALA A 134 15.17 12.07 11.41
C ALA A 134 14.54 12.89 12.55
N LEU A 135 13.25 13.22 12.44
CA LEU A 135 12.48 13.93 13.48
C LEU A 135 12.17 13.06 14.70
N GLY A 136 12.32 11.75 14.60
CA GLY A 136 11.93 10.78 15.61
C GLY A 136 10.43 10.47 15.57
N GLU A 137 10.01 9.40 16.28
CA GLU A 137 8.71 8.77 16.08
C GLU A 137 7.53 9.74 16.30
N THR A 138 7.53 10.54 17.37
CA THR A 138 6.40 11.41 17.69
C THR A 138 6.17 12.50 16.64
N GLU A 139 7.21 13.22 16.25
CA GLU A 139 7.11 14.29 15.26
C GLU A 139 7.07 13.74 13.83
N GLY A 140 7.81 12.67 13.56
CA GLY A 140 7.81 12.01 12.25
C GLY A 140 6.44 11.47 11.87
N ARG A 141 5.67 10.90 12.82
CA ARG A 141 4.28 10.46 12.56
C ARG A 141 3.29 11.62 12.38
N ARG A 142 3.69 12.86 12.62
CA ARG A 142 2.89 14.03 12.20
C ARG A 142 3.16 14.42 10.76
N LEU A 143 4.39 14.21 10.30
CA LEU A 143 4.79 14.47 8.90
C LEU A 143 4.28 13.35 7.98
N VAL A 144 4.52 12.09 8.36
CA VAL A 144 4.06 10.88 7.66
C VAL A 144 3.13 10.10 8.60
N PRO A 145 1.81 10.45 8.64
CA PRO A 145 0.86 9.85 9.58
C PRO A 145 0.41 8.44 9.20
N SER A 146 1.11 7.79 8.30
CA SER A 146 0.87 6.41 7.94
C SER A 146 1.43 5.45 8.98
N GLY A 147 0.77 4.32 9.16
CA GLY A 147 1.22 3.28 10.10
C GLY A 147 0.39 2.00 9.95
N ASP A 148 0.85 0.94 10.58
CA ASP A 148 0.18 -0.37 10.57
C ASP A 148 -0.45 -0.64 11.94
N PHE A 149 -1.75 -0.40 12.06
CA PHE A 149 -2.48 -0.61 13.32
C PHE A 149 -2.78 -2.10 13.58
N SER A 150 -2.81 -2.94 12.55
CA SER A 150 -3.04 -4.38 12.69
C SER A 150 -1.76 -5.17 12.96
N GLY A 151 -0.62 -4.64 12.53
CA GLY A 151 0.67 -5.30 12.55
C GLY A 151 0.84 -6.36 11.44
N HIS A 152 -0.21 -6.62 10.64
CA HIS A 152 -0.17 -7.67 9.62
C HIS A 152 0.81 -7.34 8.49
N GLY A 153 0.67 -6.18 7.86
CA GLY A 153 1.55 -5.77 6.75
C GLY A 153 3.01 -5.65 7.19
N THR A 154 3.26 -5.15 8.41
CA THR A 154 4.61 -5.11 9.00
C THR A 154 5.21 -6.51 9.13
N ALA A 155 4.43 -7.48 9.63
CA ALA A 155 4.87 -8.86 9.78
C ALA A 155 5.11 -9.52 8.42
N VAL A 156 4.19 -9.38 7.47
CA VAL A 156 4.31 -9.94 6.11
C VAL A 156 5.52 -9.37 5.37
N LEU A 157 5.70 -8.05 5.40
CA LEU A 157 6.87 -7.41 4.78
C LEU A 157 8.17 -7.82 5.49
N GLY A 158 8.16 -7.99 6.80
CA GLY A 158 9.29 -8.50 7.58
C GLY A 158 9.73 -9.89 7.12
N ILE A 159 8.77 -10.79 6.86
CA ILE A 159 9.03 -12.13 6.32
C ILE A 159 9.56 -12.06 4.88
N ALA A 160 8.98 -11.20 4.05
CA ALA A 160 9.40 -11.07 2.66
C ALA A 160 10.76 -10.39 2.51
N ALA A 161 11.00 -9.29 3.24
CA ALA A 161 12.10 -8.39 2.93
C ALA A 161 12.75 -7.69 4.16
N GLY A 162 12.40 -8.04 5.39
CA GLY A 162 13.04 -7.49 6.60
C GLY A 162 14.53 -7.80 6.62
N ASN A 163 15.39 -6.83 6.96
CA ASN A 163 16.83 -7.06 6.99
C ASN A 163 17.34 -7.65 8.31
N GLY A 164 16.47 -7.83 9.29
CA GLY A 164 16.77 -8.47 10.57
C GLY A 164 17.53 -7.57 11.56
N ARG A 165 17.61 -6.26 11.35
CA ARG A 165 18.33 -5.34 12.26
C ARG A 165 17.79 -5.34 13.68
N ALA A 166 16.47 -5.50 13.85
CA ALA A 166 15.84 -5.62 15.16
C ALA A 166 16.30 -6.87 15.94
N SER A 167 16.83 -7.88 15.25
CA SER A 167 17.28 -9.16 15.79
C SER A 167 18.76 -9.45 15.54
N GLU A 168 19.58 -8.43 15.34
CA GLU A 168 21.02 -8.56 15.05
C GLU A 168 21.31 -9.51 13.86
N GLY A 169 20.40 -9.54 12.89
CA GLY A 169 20.52 -10.36 11.68
C GLY A 169 19.99 -11.79 11.80
N VAL A 170 19.42 -12.18 12.94
CA VAL A 170 18.89 -13.54 13.17
C VAL A 170 17.61 -13.77 12.38
N ASN A 171 16.69 -12.82 12.38
CA ASN A 171 15.37 -12.94 11.72
C ASN A 171 15.33 -12.11 10.42
N ARG A 172 16.06 -12.55 9.41
CA ARG A 172 16.02 -11.93 8.08
C ARG A 172 14.88 -12.49 7.24
N GLY A 173 14.27 -11.62 6.45
CA GLY A 173 13.33 -12.00 5.39
C GLY A 173 14.03 -12.65 4.19
N VAL A 174 13.23 -13.00 3.19
CA VAL A 174 13.72 -13.66 1.96
C VAL A 174 14.61 -12.73 1.14
N ALA A 175 14.13 -11.52 0.83
CA ALA A 175 14.81 -10.51 0.03
C ALA A 175 15.31 -9.36 0.92
N TYR A 176 16.13 -9.67 1.92
CA TYR A 176 16.51 -8.73 2.99
C TYR A 176 17.36 -7.52 2.55
N ARG A 177 17.81 -7.48 1.30
CA ARG A 177 18.54 -6.34 0.69
C ARG A 177 17.75 -5.65 -0.43
N SER A 178 16.48 -6.00 -0.63
CA SER A 178 15.62 -5.36 -1.63
C SER A 178 15.24 -3.94 -1.23
N ASP A 179 14.88 -3.14 -2.22
CA ASP A 179 14.10 -1.93 -2.03
C ASP A 179 12.63 -2.28 -1.79
N LEU A 180 11.86 -1.35 -1.19
CA LEU A 180 10.50 -1.60 -0.77
C LEU A 180 9.53 -0.60 -1.40
N LEU A 181 8.37 -1.10 -1.84
CA LEU A 181 7.21 -0.32 -2.25
C LEU A 181 6.03 -0.72 -1.38
N VAL A 182 5.40 0.23 -0.72
CA VAL A 182 4.33 -0.05 0.24
C VAL A 182 3.04 0.61 -0.19
N VAL A 183 1.98 -0.17 -0.31
CA VAL A 183 0.61 0.33 -0.43
C VAL A 183 -0.17 -0.12 0.80
N LYS A 184 -0.62 0.86 1.59
CA LYS A 184 -1.56 0.61 2.67
C LYS A 184 -2.97 0.71 2.14
N MET A 185 -3.66 -0.41 2.11
CA MET A 185 -5.06 -0.46 1.70
C MET A 185 -5.95 0.30 2.69
N GLY A 186 -6.86 1.09 2.16
CA GLY A 186 -7.82 1.81 2.98
C GLY A 186 -8.71 2.72 2.16
N ASN A 187 -9.57 3.42 2.87
CA ASN A 187 -10.41 4.46 2.29
C ASN A 187 -10.54 5.56 3.35
N PRO A 188 -10.38 6.84 3.00
CA PRO A 188 -10.44 7.94 3.95
C PRO A 188 -11.82 8.16 4.60
N ARG A 189 -12.86 7.43 4.19
CA ARG A 189 -14.20 7.51 4.78
C ARG A 189 -14.26 6.81 6.14
N GLU A 190 -14.91 7.43 7.10
CA GLU A 190 -15.13 6.84 8.43
C GLU A 190 -15.78 5.44 8.33
N ASN A 191 -15.28 4.50 9.15
CA ASN A 191 -15.76 3.11 9.23
C ASN A 191 -15.68 2.32 7.91
N SER A 192 -14.75 2.65 7.03
CA SER A 192 -14.54 1.90 5.79
C SER A 192 -13.54 0.76 6.01
N PHE A 193 -13.87 -0.39 5.42
CA PHE A 193 -12.93 -1.51 5.30
C PHE A 193 -12.25 -1.45 3.92
N PRO A 194 -11.02 -1.97 3.77
CA PRO A 194 -10.42 -2.18 2.47
C PRO A 194 -11.37 -2.97 1.56
N ARG A 195 -11.42 -2.61 0.30
CA ARG A 195 -12.30 -3.24 -0.70
C ARG A 195 -11.47 -3.73 -1.87
N THR A 196 -12.09 -4.51 -2.73
CA THR A 196 -11.42 -5.00 -3.96
C THR A 196 -10.97 -3.87 -4.88
N THR A 197 -11.59 -2.69 -4.84
CA THR A 197 -11.18 -1.50 -5.60
C THR A 197 -9.82 -0.98 -5.13
N GLU A 198 -9.63 -0.79 -3.83
CA GLU A 198 -8.37 -0.34 -3.23
C GLU A 198 -7.25 -1.36 -3.48
N LEU A 199 -7.57 -2.67 -3.45
CA LEU A 199 -6.62 -3.73 -3.80
C LEU A 199 -6.19 -3.65 -5.27
N MET A 200 -7.15 -3.47 -6.20
CA MET A 200 -6.86 -3.37 -7.63
C MET A 200 -6.00 -2.14 -7.94
N GLU A 201 -6.35 -0.98 -7.37
CA GLU A 201 -5.55 0.24 -7.50
C GLU A 201 -4.13 0.05 -6.93
N GLY A 202 -4.01 -0.63 -5.77
CA GLY A 202 -2.71 -0.88 -5.14
C GLY A 202 -1.82 -1.88 -5.90
N ILE A 203 -2.42 -2.81 -6.67
CA ILE A 203 -1.67 -3.73 -7.53
C ILE A 203 -1.26 -3.05 -8.85
N ASP A 204 -2.07 -2.10 -9.31
CA ASP A 204 -1.82 -1.35 -10.55
C ASP A 204 -0.73 -0.28 -10.37
N TYR A 205 -0.61 0.28 -9.17
CA TYR A 205 0.38 1.26 -8.76
C TYR A 205 1.80 0.72 -8.82
#